data_2b46fd0f3d63eb15f41c79752e4c3a40
#
_entry.id   2b46fd0f3d63eb15f41c79752e4c3a40
#
_cell.length_a   1.000
_cell.length_b   1.000
_cell.length_c   1.000
_cell.angle_alpha   90.00
_cell.angle_beta   90.00
_cell.angle_gamma   90.00
#
_symmetry.space_group_name_H-M   'P 1'
#
loop_
_entity.id
_entity.type
_entity.pdbx_description
1 polymer ?
#
loop_
_entity_poly.entity_id
_entity_poly.type
_entity_poly.pdbx_seq_one_letter_code
_entity_poly.pdbx_strand_id
1 'polypeptide(L)'
;MTQATPHHPIRIGVQLRQQHTTYQSYADAVRSAEDLGVDTIWDWDHFFPLTGDPQGSNLEGWTLLTATATLTQRAEIGCLVTCNSYRNPTLLADMAKTVDHISNGRLILGIGAGWFERDYHEYGYEFGTAGSRLASLEKGLETIKYHWEVCAPKPIRNPIPILLGGGGEKVTLRLVAQYANISNTFGDPPTVAHKMQVLDNWCAQVGRNPNEIERSISLPRGVSISQLDAYLQAGATHLIAEVDPPWNFNFVRRLLRWRKESSS
;
A
#
# COMPACT_ATOMS: atom_id res chain seq x y z
N MET A 1 26.33 1.65 -20.21
CA MET A 1 25.39 1.09 -19.21
C MET A 1 24.00 1.24 -19.82
N THR A 2 23.44 0.16 -20.36
CA THR A 2 22.09 0.14 -20.91
C THR A 2 21.11 0.34 -19.76
N GLN A 3 20.34 1.43 -19.77
CA GLN A 3 19.22 1.63 -18.85
C GLN A 3 18.25 0.47 -19.07
N ALA A 4 18.06 -0.35 -18.06
CA ALA A 4 17.01 -1.35 -18.08
C ALA A 4 15.66 -0.60 -18.10
N THR A 5 14.90 -0.78 -19.17
CA THR A 5 13.52 -0.25 -19.25
C THR A 5 12.72 -0.83 -18.09
N PRO A 6 11.99 -0.02 -17.31
CA PRO A 6 11.18 -0.55 -16.23
C PRO A 6 10.17 -1.56 -16.80
N HIS A 7 10.11 -2.76 -16.21
CA HIS A 7 9.19 -3.82 -16.63
C HIS A 7 7.72 -3.52 -16.31
N HIS A 8 7.46 -2.53 -15.46
CA HIS A 8 6.12 -2.06 -15.09
C HIS A 8 5.92 -0.62 -15.57
N PRO A 9 4.71 -0.25 -16.02
CA PRO A 9 4.40 1.14 -16.37
C PRO A 9 4.48 2.04 -15.14
N ILE A 10 4.76 3.33 -15.35
CA ILE A 10 4.75 4.30 -14.25
C ILE A 10 3.32 4.48 -13.77
N ARG A 11 3.09 4.20 -12.48
CA ARG A 11 1.79 4.36 -11.82
C ARG A 11 1.86 5.48 -10.77
N ILE A 12 0.77 6.23 -10.65
CA ILE A 12 0.60 7.29 -9.65
C ILE A 12 -0.52 6.91 -8.71
N GLY A 13 -0.20 6.78 -7.43
CA GLY A 13 -1.15 6.54 -6.36
C GLY A 13 -1.29 7.73 -5.42
N VAL A 14 -2.38 7.74 -4.66
CA VAL A 14 -2.59 8.66 -3.55
C VAL A 14 -2.94 7.90 -2.29
N GLN A 15 -2.34 8.28 -1.16
CA GLN A 15 -2.79 7.85 0.16
C GLN A 15 -3.57 9.00 0.80
N LEU A 16 -4.87 8.82 0.95
CA LEU A 16 -5.78 9.77 1.60
C LEU A 16 -5.81 9.46 3.10
N ARG A 17 -5.19 10.32 3.90
CA ARG A 17 -5.10 10.11 5.36
C ARG A 17 -6.40 10.55 6.02
N GLN A 18 -7.16 9.60 6.54
CA GLN A 18 -8.51 9.78 7.09
C GLN A 18 -8.54 10.32 8.53
N GLN A 19 -7.51 11.07 8.94
CA GLN A 19 -7.43 11.78 10.20
C GLN A 19 -7.95 13.23 10.09
N HIS A 20 -8.47 13.81 11.18
CA HIS A 20 -8.94 15.20 11.25
C HIS A 20 -9.94 15.59 10.14
N THR A 21 -10.81 14.67 9.77
CA THR A 21 -11.76 14.85 8.69
C THR A 21 -13.13 14.26 9.02
N THR A 22 -14.12 14.54 8.18
CA THR A 22 -15.44 13.91 8.19
C THR A 22 -15.53 12.90 7.06
N TYR A 23 -16.45 11.95 7.16
CA TYR A 23 -16.73 11.00 6.07
C TYR A 23 -17.05 11.72 4.76
N GLN A 24 -17.91 12.75 4.79
CA GLN A 24 -18.27 13.48 3.56
C GLN A 24 -17.05 14.11 2.88
N SER A 25 -16.19 14.78 3.65
CA SER A 25 -14.96 15.37 3.14
C SER A 25 -14.00 14.32 2.56
N TYR A 26 -13.88 13.16 3.21
CA TYR A 26 -13.10 12.04 2.71
C TYR A 26 -13.69 11.47 1.40
N ALA A 27 -15.00 11.27 1.34
CA ALA A 27 -15.68 10.76 0.15
C ALA A 27 -15.51 11.68 -1.06
N ASP A 28 -15.53 13.00 -0.85
CA ASP A 28 -15.29 13.98 -1.90
C ASP A 28 -13.82 13.97 -2.35
N ALA A 29 -12.87 13.72 -1.44
CA ALA A 29 -11.48 13.51 -1.79
C ALA A 29 -11.25 12.25 -2.63
N VAL A 30 -11.93 11.13 -2.29
CA VAL A 30 -11.89 9.89 -3.08
C VAL A 30 -12.38 10.15 -4.51
N ARG A 31 -13.54 10.80 -4.68
CA ARG A 31 -14.06 11.14 -6.01
C ARG A 31 -13.10 12.05 -6.78
N SER A 32 -12.53 13.05 -6.10
CA SER A 32 -11.54 13.93 -6.71
C SER A 32 -10.30 13.20 -7.19
N ALA A 33 -9.80 12.22 -6.43
CA ALA A 33 -8.68 11.38 -6.82
C ALA A 33 -9.02 10.50 -8.03
N GLU A 34 -10.21 9.88 -8.02
CA GLU A 34 -10.72 9.07 -9.15
C GLU A 34 -10.82 9.91 -10.43
N ASP A 35 -11.42 11.11 -10.36
CA ASP A 35 -11.61 12.04 -11.48
C ASP A 35 -10.27 12.55 -12.03
N LEU A 36 -9.25 12.72 -11.18
CA LEU A 36 -7.90 13.10 -11.60
C LEU A 36 -7.21 12.04 -12.44
N GLY A 37 -7.64 10.79 -12.35
CA GLY A 37 -7.06 9.69 -13.10
C GLY A 37 -5.85 9.05 -12.42
N VAL A 38 -5.77 9.04 -11.07
CA VAL A 38 -4.77 8.26 -10.36
C VAL A 38 -5.00 6.76 -10.57
N ASP A 39 -3.95 5.97 -10.48
CA ASP A 39 -4.03 4.52 -10.69
C ASP A 39 -4.45 3.78 -9.43
N THR A 40 -4.09 4.30 -8.25
CA THR A 40 -4.43 3.68 -6.96
C THR A 40 -4.84 4.70 -5.91
N ILE A 41 -5.80 4.32 -5.07
CA ILE A 41 -6.26 5.11 -3.92
C ILE A 41 -6.11 4.26 -2.66
N TRP A 42 -5.44 4.80 -1.67
CA TRP A 42 -5.10 4.14 -0.42
C TRP A 42 -5.63 4.93 0.77
N ASP A 43 -6.10 4.23 1.79
CA ASP A 43 -6.23 4.73 3.16
C ASP A 43 -5.15 4.12 4.07
N TRP A 44 -5.30 4.19 5.39
CA TRP A 44 -4.44 3.52 6.34
C TRP A 44 -5.23 2.80 7.45
N ASP A 45 -4.58 1.89 8.17
CA ASP A 45 -5.21 1.06 9.21
C ASP A 45 -4.76 1.49 10.62
N HIS A 46 -4.84 2.79 10.93
CA HIS A 46 -4.60 3.32 12.26
C HIS A 46 -5.91 3.72 12.92
N PHE A 47 -5.97 3.57 14.25
CA PHE A 47 -7.14 3.95 15.04
C PHE A 47 -7.04 5.39 15.55
N PHE A 48 -5.82 5.95 15.62
CA PHE A 48 -5.54 7.29 16.05
C PHE A 48 -4.79 8.10 14.99
N PRO A 49 -4.92 9.45 15.03
CA PRO A 49 -4.10 10.30 14.18
C PRO A 49 -2.60 10.09 14.40
N LEU A 50 -1.84 10.03 13.31
CA LEU A 50 -0.38 9.96 13.36
C LEU A 50 0.28 11.33 13.42
N THR A 51 -0.44 12.39 13.06
CA THR A 51 0.06 13.78 13.07
C THR A 51 -1.04 14.73 13.53
N GLY A 52 -0.67 15.93 13.98
CA GLY A 52 -1.63 16.91 14.52
C GLY A 52 -2.07 16.58 15.94
N ASP A 53 -3.32 16.88 16.27
CA ASP A 53 -3.90 16.57 17.58
C ASP A 53 -4.03 15.04 17.76
N PRO A 54 -3.34 14.42 18.71
CA PRO A 54 -3.41 12.98 18.93
C PRO A 54 -4.78 12.51 19.44
N GLN A 55 -5.65 13.41 19.90
CA GLN A 55 -7.04 13.12 20.29
C GLN A 55 -8.04 13.51 19.20
N GLY A 56 -7.56 13.96 18.04
CA GLY A 56 -8.39 14.31 16.89
C GLY A 56 -9.12 13.12 16.29
N SER A 57 -10.06 13.41 15.39
CA SER A 57 -10.83 12.37 14.72
C SER A 57 -9.94 11.51 13.79
N ASN A 58 -10.24 10.22 13.77
CA ASN A 58 -9.73 9.28 12.78
C ASN A 58 -10.85 8.31 12.42
N LEU A 59 -10.99 7.96 11.15
CA LEU A 59 -12.01 7.03 10.68
C LEU A 59 -11.38 5.65 10.45
N GLU A 60 -12.13 4.57 10.75
CA GLU A 60 -11.62 3.20 10.65
C GLU A 60 -11.38 2.80 9.19
N GLY A 61 -10.18 2.27 8.90
CA GLY A 61 -9.67 2.06 7.54
C GLY A 61 -10.50 1.10 6.70
N TRP A 62 -10.77 -0.11 7.16
CA TRP A 62 -11.47 -1.12 6.35
C TRP A 62 -12.93 -0.78 6.07
N THR A 63 -13.59 -0.09 7.01
CA THR A 63 -14.94 0.46 6.79
C THR A 63 -14.90 1.54 5.70
N LEU A 64 -13.90 2.44 5.74
CA LEU A 64 -13.70 3.46 4.69
C LEU A 64 -13.30 2.83 3.35
N LEU A 65 -12.45 1.82 3.36
CA LEU A 65 -12.05 1.11 2.14
C LEU A 65 -13.26 0.51 1.42
N THR A 66 -14.22 -0.02 2.19
CA THR A 66 -15.50 -0.51 1.62
C THR A 66 -16.29 0.63 0.97
N ALA A 67 -16.35 1.80 1.61
CA ALA A 67 -16.98 2.98 1.01
C ALA A 67 -16.22 3.45 -0.23
N THR A 68 -14.89 3.48 -0.19
CA THR A 68 -14.02 3.82 -1.34
C THR A 68 -14.30 2.90 -2.53
N ALA A 69 -14.52 1.60 -2.28
CA ALA A 69 -14.87 0.63 -3.32
C ALA A 69 -16.15 1.00 -4.09
N THR A 70 -17.14 1.59 -3.39
CA THR A 70 -18.41 2.02 -4.00
C THR A 70 -18.33 3.41 -4.66
N LEU A 71 -17.40 4.25 -4.22
CA LEU A 71 -17.20 5.61 -4.71
C LEU A 71 -16.32 5.69 -5.96
N THR A 72 -15.63 4.59 -6.31
CA THR A 72 -14.68 4.51 -7.43
C THR A 72 -15.12 3.44 -8.43
N GLN A 73 -14.64 3.55 -9.68
CA GLN A 73 -14.94 2.59 -10.74
C GLN A 73 -13.68 2.09 -11.47
N ARG A 74 -12.59 2.84 -11.44
CA ARG A 74 -11.38 2.58 -12.22
C ARG A 74 -10.14 2.34 -11.37
N ALA A 75 -9.87 3.22 -10.41
CA ALA A 75 -8.68 3.12 -9.57
C ALA A 75 -8.66 1.81 -8.78
N GLU A 76 -7.51 1.16 -8.67
CA GLU A 76 -7.31 0.11 -7.69
C GLU A 76 -7.28 0.73 -6.29
N ILE A 77 -7.77 0.01 -5.31
CA ILE A 77 -7.95 0.50 -3.95
C ILE A 77 -7.29 -0.43 -2.94
N GLY A 78 -6.90 0.10 -1.81
CA GLY A 78 -6.33 -0.71 -0.73
C GLY A 78 -6.05 0.10 0.52
N CYS A 79 -5.64 -0.60 1.56
CA CYS A 79 -5.10 0.00 2.77
C CYS A 79 -3.58 -0.02 2.69
N LEU A 80 -2.90 1.09 2.96
CA LEU A 80 -1.44 1.21 2.93
C LEU A 80 -0.92 1.57 4.33
N VAL A 81 -0.69 0.62 5.22
CA VAL A 81 -1.00 -0.79 5.02
C VAL A 81 -1.86 -1.32 6.18
N THR A 82 -2.64 -2.37 5.91
CA THR A 82 -3.36 -3.10 6.96
C THR A 82 -2.38 -3.64 8.00
N CYS A 83 -2.67 -3.44 9.26
CA CYS A 83 -1.91 -4.06 10.34
C CYS A 83 -2.36 -5.51 10.54
N ASN A 84 -1.45 -6.46 10.32
CA ASN A 84 -1.73 -7.88 10.49
C ASN A 84 -2.23 -8.25 11.90
N SER A 85 -1.84 -7.47 12.91
CA SER A 85 -2.18 -7.79 14.31
C SER A 85 -3.60 -7.39 14.73
N TYR A 86 -4.31 -6.54 13.96
CA TYR A 86 -5.60 -6.01 14.40
C TYR A 86 -6.78 -6.93 14.06
N ARG A 87 -6.58 -7.96 13.24
CA ARG A 87 -7.66 -8.88 12.82
C ARG A 87 -7.14 -10.31 12.73
N ASN A 88 -8.05 -11.26 12.99
CA ASN A 88 -7.79 -12.64 12.66
C ASN A 88 -7.50 -12.77 11.15
N PRO A 89 -6.44 -13.46 10.71
CA PRO A 89 -6.07 -13.54 9.29
C PRO A 89 -7.16 -14.15 8.39
N THR A 90 -7.94 -15.11 8.90
CA THR A 90 -9.06 -15.69 8.14
C THR A 90 -10.18 -14.68 7.96
N LEU A 91 -10.51 -13.90 9.01
CA LEU A 91 -11.47 -12.81 8.91
C LEU A 91 -10.98 -11.74 7.93
N LEU A 92 -9.71 -11.37 7.99
CA LEU A 92 -9.11 -10.41 7.06
C LEU A 92 -9.21 -10.90 5.60
N ALA A 93 -8.98 -12.18 5.37
CA ALA A 93 -9.14 -12.78 4.04
C ALA A 93 -10.59 -12.70 3.53
N ASP A 94 -11.60 -12.90 4.40
CA ASP A 94 -13.01 -12.73 4.04
C ASP A 94 -13.40 -11.27 3.81
N MET A 95 -12.88 -10.34 4.63
CA MET A 95 -13.06 -8.90 4.42
C MET A 95 -12.48 -8.48 3.07
N ALA A 96 -11.24 -8.89 2.78
CA ALA A 96 -10.57 -8.59 1.52
C ALA A 96 -11.36 -9.15 0.32
N LYS A 97 -11.77 -10.41 0.37
CA LYS A 97 -12.62 -11.02 -0.66
C LYS A 97 -13.91 -10.23 -0.87
N THR A 98 -14.55 -9.79 0.22
CA THR A 98 -15.81 -9.03 0.14
C THR A 98 -15.61 -7.67 -0.52
N VAL A 99 -14.55 -6.93 -0.13
CA VAL A 99 -14.21 -5.64 -0.77
C VAL A 99 -13.79 -5.85 -2.24
N ASP A 100 -13.12 -6.95 -2.56
CA ASP A 100 -12.80 -7.30 -3.95
C ASP A 100 -14.07 -7.50 -4.80
N HIS A 101 -15.08 -8.19 -4.26
CA HIS A 101 -16.40 -8.29 -4.91
C HIS A 101 -17.10 -6.93 -5.07
N ILE A 102 -17.14 -6.11 -4.02
CA ILE A 102 -17.77 -4.78 -4.06
C ILE A 102 -17.07 -3.88 -5.09
N SER A 103 -15.76 -3.94 -5.18
CA SER A 103 -14.95 -3.16 -6.11
C SER A 103 -14.86 -3.75 -7.51
N ASN A 104 -15.44 -4.92 -7.78
CA ASN A 104 -15.29 -5.65 -9.03
C ASN A 104 -13.83 -5.95 -9.40
N GLY A 105 -13.08 -6.54 -8.46
CA GLY A 105 -11.70 -7.00 -8.69
C GLY A 105 -10.63 -5.92 -8.63
N ARG A 106 -10.89 -4.76 -7.97
CA ARG A 106 -9.92 -3.65 -7.89
C ARG A 106 -9.16 -3.60 -6.56
N LEU A 107 -9.39 -4.54 -5.64
CA LEU A 107 -8.69 -4.55 -4.37
C LEU A 107 -7.23 -4.98 -4.53
N ILE A 108 -6.34 -4.28 -3.83
CA ILE A 108 -4.99 -4.72 -3.48
C ILE A 108 -4.94 -4.86 -1.96
N LEU A 109 -4.61 -6.04 -1.45
CA LEU A 109 -4.38 -6.23 -0.02
C LEU A 109 -3.01 -5.67 0.35
N GLY A 110 -2.98 -4.41 0.78
CA GLY A 110 -1.79 -3.85 1.41
C GLY A 110 -1.70 -4.29 2.88
N ILE A 111 -0.60 -4.93 3.28
CA ILE A 111 -0.46 -5.49 4.63
C ILE A 111 0.97 -5.29 5.17
N GLY A 112 1.10 -5.18 6.48
CA GLY A 112 2.37 -5.05 7.18
C GLY A 112 2.32 -5.59 8.61
N ALA A 113 3.47 -5.63 9.28
CA ALA A 113 3.59 -6.20 10.63
C ALA A 113 3.01 -5.32 11.75
N GLY A 114 2.72 -4.04 11.47
CA GLY A 114 2.33 -3.08 12.48
C GLY A 114 3.52 -2.48 13.24
N TRP A 115 3.37 -1.24 13.72
CA TRP A 115 4.46 -0.51 14.37
C TRP A 115 3.98 0.54 15.38
N PHE A 116 2.76 1.06 15.24
CA PHE A 116 2.26 2.17 16.07
C PHE A 116 1.72 1.63 17.38
N GLU A 117 2.56 1.65 18.41
CA GLU A 117 2.33 1.01 19.70
C GLU A 117 1.06 1.48 20.41
N ARG A 118 0.68 2.78 20.24
CA ARG A 118 -0.54 3.33 20.81
C ARG A 118 -1.80 2.58 20.37
N ASP A 119 -1.94 2.27 19.09
CA ASP A 119 -3.09 1.52 18.57
C ASP A 119 -3.27 0.19 19.29
N TYR A 120 -2.15 -0.50 19.57
CA TYR A 120 -2.18 -1.78 20.29
C TYR A 120 -2.64 -1.63 21.72
N HIS A 121 -2.08 -0.69 22.47
CA HIS A 121 -2.40 -0.50 23.88
C HIS A 121 -3.83 -0.04 24.11
N GLU A 122 -4.29 0.95 23.35
CA GLU A 122 -5.63 1.53 23.52
C GLU A 122 -6.75 0.57 23.08
N TYR A 123 -6.47 -0.34 22.12
CA TYR A 123 -7.43 -1.34 21.64
C TYR A 123 -7.22 -2.74 22.25
N GLY A 124 -6.27 -2.90 23.16
CA GLY A 124 -6.04 -4.16 23.87
C GLY A 124 -5.39 -5.25 23.03
N TYR A 125 -4.68 -4.89 21.96
CA TYR A 125 -3.88 -5.83 21.19
C TYR A 125 -2.50 -6.05 21.82
N GLU A 126 -1.96 -7.26 21.67
CA GLU A 126 -0.60 -7.55 22.10
C GLU A 126 0.41 -6.91 21.12
N PHE A 127 1.24 -5.96 21.59
CA PHE A 127 2.27 -5.33 20.76
C PHE A 127 3.46 -6.26 20.52
N GLY A 128 3.92 -6.97 21.54
CA GLY A 128 5.04 -7.87 21.44
C GLY A 128 6.34 -7.21 20.96
N THR A 129 7.15 -7.97 20.24
CA THR A 129 8.41 -7.50 19.63
C THR A 129 8.25 -7.35 18.11
N ALA A 130 9.14 -6.60 17.47
CA ALA A 130 9.18 -6.53 16.01
C ALA A 130 9.33 -7.92 15.38
N GLY A 131 10.13 -8.80 16.00
CA GLY A 131 10.31 -10.19 15.54
C GLY A 131 9.04 -11.02 15.62
N SER A 132 8.30 -10.93 16.75
CA SER A 132 7.04 -11.66 16.90
C SER A 132 5.96 -11.18 15.94
N ARG A 133 5.85 -9.85 15.70
CA ARG A 133 4.92 -9.29 14.73
C ARG A 133 5.26 -9.71 13.28
N LEU A 134 6.54 -9.76 12.93
CA LEU A 134 6.98 -10.24 11.61
C LEU A 134 6.70 -11.74 11.41
N ALA A 135 6.93 -12.56 12.44
CA ALA A 135 6.57 -13.99 12.40
C ALA A 135 5.05 -14.19 12.27
N SER A 136 4.27 -13.37 12.99
CA SER A 136 2.81 -13.38 12.88
C SER A 136 2.35 -12.95 11.48
N LEU A 137 3.00 -11.97 10.86
CA LEU A 137 2.70 -11.54 9.48
C LEU A 137 2.95 -12.68 8.48
N GLU A 138 4.08 -13.39 8.58
CA GLU A 138 4.38 -14.53 7.71
C GLU A 138 3.27 -15.59 7.79
N LYS A 139 2.89 -15.98 9.01
CA LYS A 139 1.80 -16.93 9.25
C LYS A 139 0.44 -16.43 8.78
N GLY A 140 0.18 -15.11 8.94
CA GLY A 140 -1.02 -14.46 8.43
C GLY A 140 -1.13 -14.54 6.92
N LEU A 141 -0.04 -14.29 6.20
CA LEU A 141 0.01 -14.39 4.73
C LEU A 141 -0.29 -15.80 4.23
N GLU A 142 0.29 -16.83 4.88
CA GLU A 142 -0.01 -18.24 4.56
C GLU A 142 -1.50 -18.55 4.76
N THR A 143 -2.06 -18.12 5.90
CA THR A 143 -3.47 -18.33 6.24
C THR A 143 -4.39 -17.64 5.23
N ILE A 144 -4.11 -16.39 4.87
CA ILE A 144 -4.91 -15.60 3.92
C ILE A 144 -4.90 -16.28 2.54
N LYS A 145 -3.73 -16.65 2.04
CA LYS A 145 -3.61 -17.32 0.73
C LYS A 145 -4.36 -18.65 0.70
N TYR A 146 -4.16 -19.49 1.73
CA TYR A 146 -4.89 -20.75 1.84
C TYR A 146 -6.41 -20.53 1.90
N HIS A 147 -6.87 -19.54 2.67
CA HIS A 147 -8.30 -19.25 2.77
C HIS A 147 -8.90 -18.89 1.41
N TRP A 148 -8.22 -18.05 0.61
CA TRP A 148 -8.69 -17.73 -0.75
C TRP A 148 -8.71 -18.92 -1.71
N GLU A 149 -7.86 -19.94 -1.47
CA GLU A 149 -7.87 -21.18 -2.26
C GLU A 149 -9.09 -22.06 -1.95
N VAL A 150 -9.62 -22.02 -0.73
CA VAL A 150 -10.70 -22.95 -0.28
C VAL A 150 -12.05 -22.28 -0.07
N CYS A 151 -12.12 -20.94 0.08
CA CYS A 151 -13.37 -20.21 0.37
C CYS A 151 -14.36 -20.22 -0.81
N ALA A 152 -15.63 -19.95 -0.50
CA ALA A 152 -16.68 -19.69 -1.46
C ALA A 152 -17.50 -18.46 -1.04
N PRO A 153 -17.82 -17.51 -1.97
CA PRO A 153 -17.29 -17.47 -3.34
C PRO A 153 -15.78 -17.23 -3.35
N LYS A 154 -15.12 -17.49 -4.48
CA LYS A 154 -13.74 -17.07 -4.71
C LYS A 154 -13.66 -15.55 -4.87
N PRO A 155 -12.51 -14.89 -4.60
CA PRO A 155 -12.30 -13.52 -5.04
C PRO A 155 -12.55 -13.36 -6.55
N ILE A 156 -12.99 -12.17 -6.99
CA ILE A 156 -13.12 -11.86 -8.42
C ILE A 156 -11.72 -11.84 -9.06
N ARG A 157 -10.78 -11.10 -8.44
CA ARG A 157 -9.37 -11.13 -8.81
C ARG A 157 -8.68 -12.23 -8.00
N ASN A 158 -8.52 -13.39 -8.57
CA ASN A 158 -8.00 -14.58 -7.88
C ASN A 158 -6.63 -15.01 -8.42
N PRO A 159 -5.55 -14.86 -7.63
CA PRO A 159 -5.51 -14.29 -6.27
C PRO A 159 -5.62 -12.76 -6.26
N ILE A 160 -6.12 -12.21 -5.14
CA ILE A 160 -6.03 -10.77 -4.86
C ILE A 160 -4.54 -10.40 -4.77
N PRO A 161 -4.07 -9.33 -5.43
CA PRO A 161 -2.69 -8.90 -5.30
C PRO A 161 -2.37 -8.47 -3.87
N ILE A 162 -1.21 -8.87 -3.39
CA ILE A 162 -0.70 -8.50 -2.07
C ILE A 162 0.39 -7.46 -2.23
N LEU A 163 0.23 -6.32 -1.52
CA LEU A 163 1.29 -5.35 -1.30
C LEU A 163 1.84 -5.53 0.11
N LEU A 164 3.15 -5.74 0.24
CA LEU A 164 3.82 -5.71 1.54
C LEU A 164 4.52 -4.38 1.76
N GLY A 165 4.17 -3.71 2.87
CA GLY A 165 4.77 -2.45 3.29
C GLY A 165 5.91 -2.65 4.28
N GLY A 166 6.99 -1.89 4.06
CA GLY A 166 8.16 -1.84 4.94
C GLY A 166 9.46 -2.18 4.23
N GLY A 167 10.56 -1.66 4.78
CA GLY A 167 11.91 -1.80 4.20
C GLY A 167 12.87 -2.69 5.01
N GLY A 168 12.36 -3.58 5.89
CA GLY A 168 13.19 -4.48 6.70
C GLY A 168 13.92 -5.52 5.85
N GLU A 169 15.25 -5.43 5.78
CA GLU A 169 16.07 -6.18 4.84
C GLU A 169 16.10 -7.69 5.08
N LYS A 170 16.10 -8.09 6.36
CA LYS A 170 16.28 -9.51 6.73
C LYS A 170 14.99 -10.33 6.63
N VAL A 171 13.84 -9.72 6.93
CA VAL A 171 12.55 -10.44 7.01
C VAL A 171 11.54 -9.85 6.04
N THR A 172 11.24 -8.54 6.11
CA THR A 172 10.17 -7.95 5.29
C THR A 172 10.44 -8.15 3.79
N LEU A 173 11.64 -7.83 3.30
CA LEU A 173 11.97 -7.99 1.88
C LEU A 173 12.05 -9.48 1.46
N ARG A 174 12.38 -10.39 2.38
CA ARG A 174 12.24 -11.84 2.14
C ARG A 174 10.77 -12.22 1.94
N LEU A 175 9.87 -11.75 2.82
CA LEU A 175 8.44 -12.00 2.69
C LEU A 175 7.86 -11.37 1.41
N VAL A 176 8.35 -10.19 1.00
CA VAL A 176 7.99 -9.61 -0.31
C VAL A 176 8.36 -10.58 -1.43
N ALA A 177 9.59 -11.08 -1.46
CA ALA A 177 10.03 -12.02 -2.48
C ALA A 177 9.19 -13.31 -2.52
N GLN A 178 8.72 -13.79 -1.37
CA GLN A 178 7.95 -15.05 -1.26
C GLN A 178 6.46 -14.88 -1.57
N TYR A 179 5.85 -13.76 -1.13
CA TYR A 179 4.38 -13.67 -1.07
C TYR A 179 3.77 -12.49 -1.84
N ALA A 180 4.52 -11.39 -2.05
CA ALA A 180 3.92 -10.17 -2.53
C ALA A 180 3.97 -10.00 -4.06
N ASN A 181 2.97 -9.30 -4.60
CA ASN A 181 2.95 -8.82 -5.98
C ASN A 181 3.52 -7.40 -6.07
N ILE A 182 3.49 -6.66 -4.95
CA ILE A 182 3.93 -5.27 -4.87
C ILE A 182 4.76 -5.10 -3.61
N SER A 183 5.95 -4.50 -3.74
CA SER A 183 6.76 -4.02 -2.63
C SER A 183 6.46 -2.55 -2.39
N ASN A 184 6.21 -2.12 -1.14
CA ASN A 184 6.15 -0.71 -0.80
C ASN A 184 7.22 -0.35 0.22
N THR A 185 8.03 0.66 -0.11
CA THR A 185 9.08 1.19 0.76
C THR A 185 9.05 2.72 0.76
N PHE A 186 9.97 3.33 1.50
CA PHE A 186 10.14 4.77 1.61
C PHE A 186 11.63 5.10 1.74
N GLY A 187 11.97 6.36 1.57
CA GLY A 187 13.34 6.88 1.67
C GLY A 187 13.70 7.75 0.47
N ASP A 188 14.95 8.20 0.44
CA ASP A 188 15.54 8.89 -0.69
C ASP A 188 15.93 7.90 -1.82
N PRO A 189 16.21 8.35 -3.04
CA PRO A 189 16.53 7.46 -4.15
C PRO A 189 17.68 6.47 -3.89
N PRO A 190 18.79 6.85 -3.24
CA PRO A 190 19.84 5.89 -2.87
C PRO A 190 19.35 4.79 -1.92
N THR A 191 18.58 5.15 -0.91
CA THR A 191 17.96 4.18 0.02
C THR A 191 17.03 3.23 -0.74
N VAL A 192 16.19 3.76 -1.62
CA VAL A 192 15.27 2.94 -2.45
C VAL A 192 16.06 1.99 -3.33
N ALA A 193 17.10 2.46 -4.04
CA ALA A 193 17.94 1.62 -4.89
C ALA A 193 18.58 0.46 -4.10
N HIS A 194 19.09 0.75 -2.90
CA HIS A 194 19.63 -0.29 -2.01
C HIS A 194 18.57 -1.33 -1.62
N LYS A 195 17.35 -0.89 -1.23
CA LYS A 195 16.27 -1.82 -0.89
C LYS A 195 15.83 -2.68 -2.07
N MET A 196 15.81 -2.13 -3.28
CA MET A 196 15.50 -2.89 -4.50
C MET A 196 16.57 -3.94 -4.78
N GLN A 197 17.85 -3.62 -4.59
CA GLN A 197 18.95 -4.60 -4.72
C GLN A 197 18.83 -5.73 -3.69
N VAL A 198 18.49 -5.42 -2.43
CA VAL A 198 18.24 -6.45 -1.40
C VAL A 198 17.05 -7.33 -1.77
N LEU A 199 15.99 -6.75 -2.31
CA LEU A 199 14.84 -7.52 -2.80
C LEU A 199 15.22 -8.46 -3.95
N ASP A 200 16.02 -7.99 -4.92
CA ASP A 200 16.50 -8.81 -6.02
C ASP A 200 17.32 -10.01 -5.52
N ASN A 201 18.17 -9.78 -4.53
CA ASN A 201 18.94 -10.85 -3.90
C ASN A 201 18.03 -11.90 -3.21
N TRP A 202 16.96 -11.46 -2.54
CA TRP A 202 15.98 -12.39 -1.97
C TRP A 202 15.20 -13.15 -3.04
N CYS A 203 14.81 -12.48 -4.12
CA CYS A 203 14.15 -13.12 -5.26
C CYS A 203 15.03 -14.24 -5.85
N ALA A 204 16.33 -13.98 -6.02
CA ALA A 204 17.29 -14.98 -6.48
C ALA A 204 17.37 -16.19 -5.52
N GLN A 205 17.35 -15.95 -4.21
CA GLN A 205 17.40 -17.02 -3.21
C GLN A 205 16.15 -17.91 -3.18
N VAL A 206 14.95 -17.31 -3.46
CA VAL A 206 13.69 -18.06 -3.47
C VAL A 206 13.31 -18.55 -4.88
N GLY A 207 14.14 -18.30 -5.89
CA GLY A 207 13.92 -18.76 -7.27
C GLY A 207 12.80 -18.00 -7.98
N ARG A 208 12.55 -16.73 -7.62
CA ARG A 208 11.51 -15.89 -8.22
C ARG A 208 12.09 -14.82 -9.14
N ASN A 209 11.43 -14.56 -10.26
CA ASN A 209 11.80 -13.44 -11.12
C ASN A 209 11.46 -12.09 -10.43
N PRO A 210 12.44 -11.22 -10.14
CA PRO A 210 12.19 -9.95 -9.47
C PRO A 210 11.30 -8.99 -10.27
N ASN A 211 11.21 -9.17 -11.59
CA ASN A 211 10.37 -8.36 -12.46
C ASN A 211 8.86 -8.67 -12.33
N GLU A 212 8.49 -9.72 -11.63
CA GLU A 212 7.09 -10.00 -11.28
C GLU A 212 6.58 -9.12 -10.12
N ILE A 213 7.48 -8.42 -9.43
CA ILE A 213 7.15 -7.59 -8.28
C ILE A 213 7.17 -6.12 -8.68
N GLU A 214 6.01 -5.50 -8.67
CA GLU A 214 5.88 -4.04 -8.82
C GLU A 214 6.54 -3.35 -7.62
N ARG A 215 7.28 -2.26 -7.88
CA ARG A 215 8.06 -1.54 -6.87
C ARG A 215 7.43 -0.19 -6.60
N SER A 216 6.67 -0.10 -5.51
CA SER A 216 6.04 1.14 -5.08
C SER A 216 6.83 1.83 -3.98
N ILE A 217 6.69 3.15 -3.93
CA ILE A 217 7.22 3.97 -2.84
C ILE A 217 6.16 4.94 -2.34
N SER A 218 6.15 5.16 -1.02
CA SER A 218 5.50 6.33 -0.43
C SER A 218 6.48 7.51 -0.56
N LEU A 219 6.09 8.50 -1.38
CA LEU A 219 6.92 9.67 -1.66
C LEU A 219 7.13 10.51 -0.40
N PRO A 220 8.37 10.91 -0.07
CA PRO A 220 8.62 11.81 1.05
C PRO A 220 7.88 13.14 0.88
N ARG A 221 7.46 13.74 2.00
CA ARG A 221 6.89 15.10 1.98
C ARG A 221 7.92 16.10 1.46
N GLY A 222 7.46 16.98 0.58
CA GLY A 222 8.31 18.01 -0.01
C GLY A 222 9.19 17.56 -1.17
N VAL A 223 9.07 16.31 -1.63
CA VAL A 223 9.75 15.85 -2.83
C VAL A 223 9.36 16.73 -4.03
N SER A 224 10.34 17.13 -4.84
CA SER A 224 10.10 17.91 -6.06
C SER A 224 9.94 17.02 -7.29
N ILE A 225 9.25 17.54 -8.32
CA ILE A 225 9.10 16.83 -9.60
C ILE A 225 10.47 16.50 -10.24
N SER A 226 11.47 17.37 -10.09
CA SER A 226 12.82 17.14 -10.61
C SER A 226 13.57 15.98 -9.96
N GLN A 227 13.10 15.45 -8.84
CA GLN A 227 13.70 14.29 -8.16
C GLN A 227 13.07 12.95 -8.58
N LEU A 228 11.95 12.97 -9.31
CA LEU A 228 11.20 11.75 -9.62
C LEU A 228 11.96 10.80 -10.52
N ASP A 229 12.71 11.32 -11.50
CA ASP A 229 13.52 10.49 -12.38
C ASP A 229 14.57 9.69 -11.61
N ALA A 230 15.11 10.23 -10.51
CA ALA A 230 16.03 9.50 -9.64
C ALA A 230 15.33 8.30 -8.93
N TYR A 231 14.04 8.41 -8.61
CA TYR A 231 13.28 7.28 -8.07
C TYR A 231 13.00 6.21 -9.13
N LEU A 232 12.72 6.61 -10.38
CA LEU A 232 12.62 5.64 -11.49
C LEU A 232 13.94 4.91 -11.72
N GLN A 233 15.05 5.65 -11.70
CA GLN A 233 16.39 5.07 -11.82
C GLN A 233 16.73 4.13 -10.66
N ALA A 234 16.18 4.40 -9.47
CA ALA A 234 16.27 3.52 -8.31
C ALA A 234 15.38 2.27 -8.43
N GLY A 235 14.59 2.16 -9.50
CA GLY A 235 13.73 1.00 -9.79
C GLY A 235 12.29 1.14 -9.34
N ALA A 236 11.87 2.25 -8.73
CA ALA A 236 10.48 2.45 -8.34
C ALA A 236 9.64 2.82 -9.57
N THR A 237 8.50 2.15 -9.75
CA THR A 237 7.57 2.40 -10.87
C THR A 237 6.19 2.85 -10.40
N HIS A 238 5.87 2.70 -9.12
CA HIS A 238 4.59 3.13 -8.55
C HIS A 238 4.85 4.17 -7.45
N LEU A 239 4.53 5.44 -7.74
CA LEU A 239 4.80 6.59 -6.88
C LEU A 239 3.51 6.98 -6.15
N ILE A 240 3.49 6.85 -4.82
CA ILE A 240 2.31 7.12 -4.00
C ILE A 240 2.52 8.41 -3.21
N ALA A 241 1.68 9.42 -3.47
CA ALA A 241 1.69 10.69 -2.76
C ALA A 241 0.75 10.66 -1.58
N GLU A 242 1.20 11.19 -0.43
CA GLU A 242 0.34 11.39 0.73
C GLU A 242 -0.48 12.69 0.56
N VAL A 243 -1.78 12.63 0.84
CA VAL A 243 -2.68 13.79 0.80
C VAL A 243 -3.47 13.84 2.10
N ASP A 244 -3.27 14.94 2.85
CA ASP A 244 -3.97 15.21 4.09
C ASP A 244 -5.15 16.19 3.88
N PRO A 245 -6.16 16.20 4.77
CA PRO A 245 -7.12 17.29 4.82
C PRO A 245 -6.40 18.67 4.98
N PRO A 246 -6.85 19.71 4.28
CA PRO A 246 -8.06 19.86 3.47
C PRO A 246 -7.93 19.44 1.98
N TRP A 247 -7.19 18.35 1.70
CA TRP A 247 -7.13 17.67 0.42
C TRP A 247 -6.54 18.48 -0.75
N ASN A 248 -5.27 18.86 -0.63
CA ASN A 248 -4.58 19.60 -1.68
C ASN A 248 -3.96 18.64 -2.72
N PHE A 249 -4.61 18.48 -3.86
CA PHE A 249 -4.15 17.62 -4.96
C PHE A 249 -3.17 18.28 -5.94
N ASN A 250 -2.66 19.50 -5.68
CA ASN A 250 -1.76 20.19 -6.62
C ASN A 250 -0.50 19.39 -6.96
N PHE A 251 0.08 18.71 -5.98
CA PHE A 251 1.24 17.86 -6.22
C PHE A 251 0.86 16.64 -7.07
N VAL A 252 -0.26 15.99 -6.80
CA VAL A 252 -0.77 14.85 -7.59
C VAL A 252 -1.01 15.25 -9.06
N ARG A 253 -1.61 16.44 -9.32
CA ARG A 253 -1.78 16.96 -10.69
C ARG A 253 -0.44 17.13 -11.41
N ARG A 254 0.61 17.56 -10.70
CA ARG A 254 1.97 17.68 -11.24
C ARG A 254 2.59 16.32 -11.52
N LEU A 255 2.40 15.31 -10.64
CA LEU A 255 2.84 13.93 -10.86
C LEU A 255 2.21 13.32 -12.12
N LEU A 256 0.89 13.49 -12.28
CA LEU A 256 0.17 12.96 -13.44
C LEU A 256 0.62 13.62 -14.75
N ARG A 257 0.96 14.92 -14.73
CA ARG A 257 1.52 15.63 -15.87
C ARG A 257 2.92 15.13 -16.20
N TRP A 258 3.80 15.05 -15.19
CA TRP A 258 5.14 14.52 -15.35
C TRP A 258 5.13 13.10 -15.92
N ARG A 259 4.25 12.20 -15.45
CA ARG A 259 4.11 10.85 -16.01
C ARG A 259 3.81 10.87 -17.51
N LYS A 260 2.90 11.74 -17.96
CA LYS A 260 2.57 11.85 -19.39
C LYS A 260 3.79 12.29 -20.22
N GLU A 261 4.57 13.23 -19.71
CA GLU A 261 5.77 13.74 -20.37
C GLU A 261 6.90 12.69 -20.39
N SER A 262 7.03 11.89 -19.35
CA SER A 262 8.05 10.82 -19.23
C SER A 262 7.71 9.56 -20.05
N SER A 263 6.45 9.40 -20.47
CA SER A 263 5.98 8.24 -21.25
C SER A 263 5.90 8.53 -22.77
N SER A 264 6.20 9.78 -23.18
CA SER A 264 6.23 10.24 -24.57
C SER A 264 7.64 10.16 -25.13
#